data_1b7e7d517c5e751ccf61fd4a8ae81e2d
#
_entry.id   1b7e7d517c5e751ccf61fd4a8ae81e2d
#
_cell.length_a   1.000
_cell.length_b   1.000
_cell.length_c   1.000
_cell.angle_alpha   90.00
_cell.angle_beta   90.00
_cell.angle_gamma   90.00
#
_symmetry.space_group_name_H-M   'P 1'
#
loop_
_entity.id
_entity.type
_entity.pdbx_description
1 polymer ?
#
loop_
_entity_poly.entity_id
_entity_poly.type
_entity_poly.pdbx_seq_one_letter_code
_entity_poly.pdbx_strand_id
1 'polypeptide(L)'
;EAEFTVDQALVWAIARQESGFNPGAKSRAKAAGLMQVMPSTASFIMRKRSYRSHERHLLLNPTINLEIGQRYIRHLLDEPLIDGSLVKLLAAYNGGPGNLSKWLRKVDHQDDPFLLIESIPSRETRSYIKSVITNLAMYRMQFGQSAPALKALAAGRRGTFVSLIDQPNVKTSWLQSKPLQDNRSQ
;
A
#
# COMPACT_ATOMS: atom_id res chain seq x y z
N GLU A 1 1.89 0.82 19.87
CA GLU A 1 0.92 1.07 18.79
C GLU A 1 1.69 1.42 17.52
N ALA A 2 1.28 0.88 16.36
CA ALA A 2 1.90 1.26 15.10
C ALA A 2 1.39 2.65 14.71
N GLU A 3 2.30 3.60 14.61
CA GLU A 3 1.99 4.94 14.14
C GLU A 3 1.87 4.96 12.61
N PHE A 4 0.83 5.62 12.07
CA PHE A 4 0.69 5.79 10.64
C PHE A 4 1.55 6.96 10.16
N THR A 5 2.55 6.65 9.33
CA THR A 5 3.45 7.63 8.70
C THR A 5 3.08 7.93 7.24
N VAL A 6 2.10 7.22 6.71
CA VAL A 6 1.45 7.44 5.42
C VAL A 6 -0.06 7.37 5.59
N ASP A 7 -0.82 7.72 4.55
CA ASP A 7 -2.28 7.68 4.58
C ASP A 7 -2.81 6.34 5.11
N GLN A 8 -3.52 6.38 6.23
CA GLN A 8 -4.10 5.21 6.88
C GLN A 8 -5.03 4.45 5.94
N ALA A 9 -5.86 5.15 5.16
CA ALA A 9 -6.76 4.51 4.21
C ALA A 9 -6.00 3.74 3.12
N LEU A 10 -4.85 4.28 2.67
CA LEU A 10 -3.98 3.57 1.72
C LEU A 10 -3.35 2.33 2.33
N VAL A 11 -2.83 2.41 3.56
CA VAL A 11 -2.28 1.25 4.27
C VAL A 11 -3.32 0.15 4.41
N TRP A 12 -4.55 0.51 4.81
CA TRP A 12 -5.65 -0.44 4.94
C TRP A 12 -6.06 -1.03 3.60
N ALA A 13 -6.12 -0.22 2.55
CA ALA A 13 -6.45 -0.69 1.19
C ALA A 13 -5.44 -1.71 0.68
N ILE A 14 -4.15 -1.46 0.91
CA ILE A 14 -3.06 -2.37 0.56
C ILE A 14 -3.15 -3.63 1.42
N ALA A 15 -3.22 -3.54 2.74
CA ALA A 15 -3.27 -4.69 3.63
C ALA A 15 -4.49 -5.61 3.34
N ARG A 16 -5.64 -5.02 3.01
CA ARG A 16 -6.81 -5.77 2.56
C ARG A 16 -6.54 -6.57 1.29
N GLN A 17 -5.91 -5.94 0.29
CA GLN A 17 -5.60 -6.59 -0.98
C GLN A 17 -4.52 -7.65 -0.85
N GLU A 18 -3.50 -7.40 -0.03
CA GLU A 18 -2.33 -8.27 0.12
C GLU A 18 -2.62 -9.53 0.95
N SER A 19 -3.37 -9.40 2.01
CA SER A 19 -3.52 -10.49 2.99
C SER A 19 -4.95 -10.70 3.50
N GLY A 20 -5.90 -9.82 3.15
CA GLY A 20 -7.20 -9.77 3.81
C GLY A 20 -7.08 -9.52 5.33
N PHE A 21 -6.06 -8.77 5.75
CA PHE A 21 -5.70 -8.52 7.16
C PHE A 21 -5.21 -9.76 7.93
N ASN A 22 -4.77 -10.80 7.25
CA ASN A 22 -4.17 -11.96 7.90
C ASN A 22 -2.67 -11.72 8.18
N PRO A 23 -2.24 -11.54 9.45
CA PRO A 23 -0.83 -11.32 9.78
C PRO A 23 0.04 -12.56 9.51
N GLY A 24 -0.56 -13.75 9.48
CA GLY A 24 0.13 -15.01 9.19
C GLY A 24 0.26 -15.31 7.69
N ALA A 25 -0.23 -14.44 6.80
CA ALA A 25 -0.22 -14.70 5.36
C ALA A 25 1.21 -14.85 4.81
N LYS A 26 1.38 -15.86 3.92
CA LYS A 26 2.65 -16.13 3.23
C LYS A 26 2.36 -16.45 1.77
N SER A 27 3.03 -15.79 0.84
CA SER A 27 2.92 -16.08 -0.58
C SER A 27 3.93 -17.16 -1.02
N ARG A 28 3.69 -17.76 -2.22
CA ARG A 28 4.65 -18.65 -2.88
C ARG A 28 5.98 -17.95 -3.17
N ALA A 29 5.93 -16.64 -3.46
CA ALA A 29 7.11 -15.81 -3.70
C ALA A 29 7.84 -15.39 -2.41
N LYS A 30 7.41 -15.90 -1.24
CA LYS A 30 8.00 -15.63 0.08
C LYS A 30 7.69 -14.25 0.67
N ALA A 31 6.74 -13.50 0.11
CA ALA A 31 6.18 -12.33 0.79
C ALA A 31 5.43 -12.77 2.06
N ALA A 32 5.39 -11.92 3.08
CA ALA A 32 4.82 -12.29 4.38
C ALA A 32 4.12 -11.12 5.07
N GLY A 33 3.12 -11.47 5.90
CA GLY A 33 2.41 -10.57 6.81
C GLY A 33 1.35 -9.70 6.13
N LEU A 34 0.85 -8.72 6.88
CA LEU A 34 -0.29 -7.89 6.50
C LEU A 34 -0.14 -7.21 5.14
N MET A 35 1.04 -6.65 4.87
CA MET A 35 1.34 -5.90 3.65
C MET A 35 2.17 -6.71 2.65
N GLN A 36 2.27 -8.04 2.82
CA GLN A 36 3.02 -8.97 1.97
C GLN A 36 4.42 -8.47 1.60
N VAL A 37 5.17 -8.09 2.63
CA VAL A 37 6.53 -7.56 2.45
C VAL A 37 7.49 -8.69 2.07
N MET A 38 8.25 -8.49 0.98
CA MET A 38 9.32 -9.42 0.60
C MET A 38 10.51 -9.31 1.55
N PRO A 39 11.17 -10.42 1.92
CA PRO A 39 12.39 -10.38 2.74
C PRO A 39 13.50 -9.52 2.15
N SER A 40 13.59 -9.44 0.81
CA SER A 40 14.53 -8.57 0.11
C SER A 40 14.19 -7.09 0.30
N THR A 41 12.91 -6.74 0.21
CA THR A 41 12.40 -5.38 0.44
C THR A 41 12.62 -4.97 1.89
N ALA A 42 12.30 -5.85 2.86
CA ALA A 42 12.58 -5.59 4.27
C ALA A 42 14.06 -5.36 4.54
N SER A 43 14.92 -6.22 3.98
CA SER A 43 16.37 -6.09 4.08
C SER A 43 16.90 -4.76 3.53
N PHE A 44 16.35 -4.30 2.42
CA PHE A 44 16.71 -3.05 1.77
C PHE A 44 16.25 -1.84 2.59
N ILE A 45 14.96 -1.79 2.94
CA ILE A 45 14.32 -0.68 3.66
C ILE A 45 14.91 -0.51 5.07
N MET A 46 15.12 -1.62 5.78
CA MET A 46 15.66 -1.60 7.13
C MET A 46 17.18 -1.60 7.20
N ARG A 47 17.86 -1.66 6.04
CA ARG A 47 19.33 -1.78 5.91
C ARG A 47 19.89 -2.95 6.74
N LYS A 48 19.13 -4.05 6.83
CA LYS A 48 19.45 -5.19 7.70
C LYS A 48 19.32 -6.52 6.94
N ARG A 49 20.45 -7.17 6.66
CA ARG A 49 20.50 -8.40 5.85
C ARG A 49 19.80 -9.60 6.50
N SER A 50 19.68 -9.62 7.81
CA SER A 50 19.05 -10.71 8.59
C SER A 50 17.59 -10.97 8.23
N TYR A 51 16.86 -9.98 7.67
CA TYR A 51 15.52 -10.19 7.13
C TYR A 51 15.47 -11.18 5.97
N ARG A 52 16.57 -11.42 5.27
CA ARG A 52 16.65 -12.45 4.22
C ARG A 52 16.87 -13.86 4.78
N SER A 53 17.20 -13.98 6.07
CA SER A 53 17.58 -15.24 6.74
C SER A 53 16.81 -15.46 8.05
N HIS A 54 17.48 -15.38 9.17
CA HIS A 54 16.96 -15.77 10.48
C HIS A 54 15.89 -14.84 11.06
N GLU A 55 15.87 -13.55 10.70
CA GLU A 55 14.83 -12.60 11.13
C GLU A 55 13.62 -12.51 10.19
N ARG A 56 13.56 -13.34 9.16
CA ARG A 56 12.44 -13.35 8.21
C ARG A 56 11.08 -13.59 8.89
N HIS A 57 11.06 -14.34 9.98
CA HIS A 57 9.84 -14.61 10.76
C HIS A 57 9.23 -13.34 11.37
N LEU A 58 10.04 -12.28 11.61
CA LEU A 58 9.57 -10.98 12.11
C LEU A 58 8.59 -10.29 11.15
N LEU A 59 8.61 -10.65 9.87
CA LEU A 59 7.63 -10.14 8.90
C LEU A 59 6.20 -10.61 9.18
N LEU A 60 6.00 -11.60 10.04
CA LEU A 60 4.69 -12.03 10.51
C LEU A 60 4.21 -11.23 11.73
N ASN A 61 5.08 -10.42 12.34
CA ASN A 61 4.67 -9.48 13.39
C ASN A 61 3.94 -8.29 12.75
N PRO A 62 2.66 -8.03 13.12
CA PRO A 62 1.86 -6.98 12.50
C PRO A 62 2.51 -5.59 12.56
N THR A 63 3.04 -5.22 13.72
CA THR A 63 3.66 -3.89 13.94
C THR A 63 4.90 -3.72 13.06
N ILE A 64 5.79 -4.70 13.03
CA ILE A 64 7.01 -4.68 12.21
C ILE A 64 6.64 -4.67 10.72
N ASN A 65 5.65 -5.46 10.33
CA ASN A 65 5.22 -5.56 8.93
C ASN A 65 4.62 -4.24 8.44
N LEU A 66 3.74 -3.61 9.23
CA LEU A 66 3.15 -2.31 8.94
C LEU A 66 4.21 -1.21 8.88
N GLU A 67 5.18 -1.21 9.79
CA GLU A 67 6.29 -0.25 9.78
C GLU A 67 7.10 -0.36 8.47
N ILE A 68 7.52 -1.58 8.12
CA ILE A 68 8.33 -1.81 6.91
C ILE A 68 7.53 -1.47 5.65
N GLY A 69 6.25 -1.87 5.59
CA GLY A 69 5.37 -1.58 4.47
C GLY A 69 5.18 -0.07 4.24
N GLN A 70 4.97 0.69 5.31
CA GLN A 70 4.84 2.16 5.24
C GLN A 70 6.16 2.82 4.80
N ARG A 71 7.29 2.39 5.34
CA ARG A 71 8.62 2.86 4.90
C ARG A 71 8.87 2.57 3.42
N TYR A 72 8.41 1.41 2.93
CA TYR A 72 8.51 1.06 1.52
C TYR A 72 7.62 1.95 0.64
N ILE A 73 6.38 2.24 1.07
CA ILE A 73 5.51 3.20 0.37
C ILE A 73 6.17 4.58 0.28
N ARG A 74 6.74 5.07 1.38
CA ARG A 74 7.46 6.36 1.39
C ARG A 74 8.64 6.35 0.43
N HIS A 75 9.46 5.30 0.50
CA HIS A 75 10.59 5.14 -0.43
C HIS A 75 10.13 5.19 -1.90
N LEU A 76 9.02 4.51 -2.23
CA LEU A 76 8.48 4.56 -3.59
C LEU A 76 7.96 5.96 -3.96
N LEU A 77 7.32 6.68 -3.04
CA LEU A 77 6.85 8.05 -3.28
C LEU A 77 8.00 9.04 -3.55
N ASP A 78 9.16 8.79 -2.95
CA ASP A 78 10.37 9.60 -3.15
C ASP A 78 11.06 9.29 -4.49
N GLU A 79 10.69 8.20 -5.18
CA GLU A 79 11.26 7.84 -6.48
C GLU A 79 10.74 8.76 -7.60
N PRO A 80 11.61 9.43 -8.40
CA PRO A 80 11.18 10.29 -9.49
C PRO A 80 10.26 9.61 -10.51
N LEU A 81 10.40 8.29 -10.67
CA LEU A 81 9.58 7.48 -11.55
C LEU A 81 8.09 7.50 -11.16
N ILE A 82 7.79 7.62 -9.89
CA ILE A 82 6.42 7.64 -9.36
C ILE A 82 5.79 9.02 -9.57
N ASP A 83 6.55 10.08 -9.36
CA ASP A 83 6.12 11.44 -9.62
C ASP A 83 4.73 11.75 -9.04
N GLY A 84 4.52 11.32 -7.78
CA GLY A 84 3.26 11.49 -7.06
C GLY A 84 2.04 10.73 -7.63
N SER A 85 2.18 9.92 -8.67
CA SER A 85 1.07 9.19 -9.28
C SER A 85 0.67 7.98 -8.45
N LEU A 86 -0.60 7.92 -8.01
CA LEU A 86 -1.16 6.77 -7.28
C LEU A 86 -1.07 5.49 -8.12
N VAL A 87 -1.35 5.55 -9.42
CA VAL A 87 -1.29 4.37 -10.31
C VAL A 87 0.14 3.83 -10.40
N LYS A 88 1.14 4.72 -10.60
CA LYS A 88 2.54 4.31 -10.65
C LYS A 88 3.03 3.76 -9.33
N LEU A 89 2.61 4.36 -8.20
CA LEU A 89 2.90 3.85 -6.86
C LEU A 89 2.42 2.41 -6.68
N LEU A 90 1.16 2.15 -7.00
CA LEU A 90 0.56 0.82 -6.84
C LEU A 90 1.17 -0.20 -7.81
N ALA A 91 1.47 0.22 -9.05
CA ALA A 91 2.19 -0.61 -10.02
C ALA A 91 3.60 -0.99 -9.52
N ALA A 92 4.31 -0.03 -8.92
CA ALA A 92 5.64 -0.28 -8.35
C ALA A 92 5.58 -1.14 -7.09
N TYR A 93 4.55 -0.95 -6.25
CA TYR A 93 4.40 -1.74 -5.03
C TYR A 93 4.20 -3.22 -5.34
N ASN A 94 3.28 -3.56 -6.24
CA ASN A 94 2.98 -4.94 -6.62
C ASN A 94 4.01 -5.52 -7.60
N GLY A 95 4.31 -4.80 -8.68
CA GLY A 95 5.18 -5.29 -9.76
C GLY A 95 6.67 -5.02 -9.58
N GLY A 96 7.02 -4.14 -8.65
CA GLY A 96 8.37 -3.63 -8.44
C GLY A 96 8.73 -2.45 -9.35
N PRO A 97 9.57 -1.51 -8.87
CA PRO A 97 9.93 -0.30 -9.61
C PRO A 97 10.69 -0.60 -10.91
N GLY A 98 11.47 -1.68 -10.93
CA GLY A 98 12.18 -2.09 -12.15
C GLY A 98 11.25 -2.54 -13.27
N ASN A 99 10.15 -3.22 -12.96
CA ASN A 99 9.14 -3.58 -13.95
C ASN A 99 8.32 -2.36 -14.38
N LEU A 100 7.93 -1.49 -13.46
CA LEU A 100 7.27 -0.24 -13.80
C LEU A 100 8.12 0.58 -14.79
N SER A 101 9.42 0.74 -14.54
CA SER A 101 10.33 1.43 -15.45
C SER A 101 10.34 0.82 -16.85
N LYS A 102 10.33 -0.52 -16.96
CA LYS A 102 10.25 -1.20 -18.26
C LYS A 102 8.92 -0.95 -18.97
N TRP A 103 7.80 -0.94 -18.24
CA TRP A 103 6.48 -0.72 -18.80
C TRP A 103 6.33 0.72 -19.31
N LEU A 104 6.74 1.71 -18.54
CA LEU A 104 6.67 3.12 -18.92
C LEU A 104 7.49 3.46 -20.19
N ARG A 105 8.59 2.74 -20.43
CA ARG A 105 9.37 2.92 -21.68
C ARG A 105 8.72 2.35 -22.92
N LYS A 106 7.77 1.42 -22.76
CA LYS A 106 7.13 0.71 -23.89
C LYS A 106 5.80 1.32 -24.32
N VAL A 107 5.21 2.15 -23.49
CA VAL A 107 3.87 2.66 -23.67
C VAL A 107 3.88 4.18 -23.58
N ASP A 108 3.44 4.83 -24.64
CA ASP A 108 3.04 6.22 -24.58
C ASP A 108 1.63 6.30 -23.96
N HIS A 109 1.57 6.51 -22.66
CA HIS A 109 0.32 6.58 -21.91
C HIS A 109 -0.27 8.01 -21.85
N GLN A 110 0.40 9.02 -22.47
CA GLN A 110 -0.06 10.41 -22.60
C GLN A 110 -0.60 11.00 -21.27
N ASP A 111 0.01 10.60 -20.13
CA ASP A 111 -0.44 10.92 -18.77
C ASP A 111 -1.88 10.48 -18.42
N ASP A 112 -2.52 9.68 -19.28
CA ASP A 112 -3.82 9.06 -18.98
C ASP A 112 -3.63 7.86 -18.03
N PRO A 113 -4.19 7.92 -16.81
CA PRO A 113 -4.04 6.87 -15.82
C PRO A 113 -4.74 5.56 -16.23
N PHE A 114 -5.85 5.62 -16.97
CA PHE A 114 -6.56 4.43 -17.42
C PHE A 114 -5.82 3.73 -18.54
N LEU A 115 -5.30 4.50 -19.49
CA LEU A 115 -4.46 3.97 -20.56
C LEU A 115 -3.20 3.32 -19.96
N LEU A 116 -2.59 3.94 -18.95
CA LEU A 116 -1.45 3.35 -18.24
C LEU A 116 -1.82 2.02 -17.60
N ILE A 117 -2.93 1.94 -16.84
CA ILE A 117 -3.37 0.71 -16.19
C ILE A 117 -3.56 -0.40 -17.22
N GLU A 118 -4.31 -0.15 -18.29
CA GLU A 118 -4.61 -1.18 -19.31
C GLU A 118 -3.38 -1.60 -20.12
N SER A 119 -2.39 -0.73 -20.21
CA SER A 119 -1.13 -1.01 -20.92
C SER A 119 -0.11 -1.80 -20.12
N ILE A 120 -0.30 -1.97 -18.81
CA ILE A 120 0.57 -2.82 -17.99
C ILE A 120 0.42 -4.28 -18.43
N PRO A 121 1.51 -4.96 -18.85
CA PRO A 121 1.41 -6.35 -19.35
C PRO A 121 0.95 -7.36 -18.31
N SER A 122 1.25 -7.12 -17.01
CA SER A 122 0.86 -7.98 -15.91
C SER A 122 -0.62 -7.85 -15.58
N ARG A 123 -1.40 -8.91 -15.86
CA ARG A 123 -2.82 -8.99 -15.49
C ARG A 123 -2.99 -8.88 -13.97
N GLU A 124 -2.09 -9.51 -13.20
CA GLU A 124 -2.09 -9.45 -11.74
C GLU A 124 -1.95 -8.00 -11.27
N THR A 125 -0.97 -7.26 -11.79
CA THR A 125 -0.73 -5.87 -11.40
C THR A 125 -1.90 -4.95 -11.79
N ARG A 126 -2.49 -5.15 -12.99
CA ARG A 126 -3.70 -4.39 -13.38
C ARG A 126 -4.86 -4.62 -12.42
N SER A 127 -5.13 -5.88 -12.07
CA SER A 127 -6.18 -6.23 -11.11
C SER A 127 -5.88 -5.67 -9.72
N TYR A 128 -4.62 -5.76 -9.28
CA TYR A 128 -4.16 -5.21 -8.02
C TYR A 128 -4.45 -3.72 -7.91
N ILE A 129 -4.03 -2.94 -8.91
CA ILE A 129 -4.25 -1.48 -8.94
C ILE A 129 -5.74 -1.15 -8.80
N LYS A 130 -6.59 -1.80 -9.60
CA LYS A 130 -8.05 -1.57 -9.57
C LYS A 130 -8.65 -1.90 -8.19
N SER A 131 -8.26 -3.03 -7.61
CA SER A 131 -8.73 -3.46 -6.30
C SER A 131 -8.29 -2.51 -5.18
N VAL A 132 -7.02 -2.09 -5.18
CA VAL A 132 -6.52 -1.17 -4.14
C VAL A 132 -7.17 0.20 -4.26
N ILE A 133 -7.37 0.74 -5.48
CA ILE A 133 -8.08 2.00 -5.69
C ILE A 133 -9.51 1.91 -5.15
N THR A 134 -10.22 0.82 -5.41
CA THR A 134 -11.56 0.58 -4.89
C THR A 134 -11.58 0.51 -3.37
N ASN A 135 -10.66 -0.25 -2.78
CA ASN A 135 -10.52 -0.34 -1.32
C ASN A 135 -10.19 1.02 -0.69
N LEU A 136 -9.29 1.79 -1.33
CA LEU A 136 -8.92 3.13 -0.88
C LEU A 136 -10.13 4.07 -0.86
N ALA A 137 -10.96 4.03 -1.91
CA ALA A 137 -12.19 4.82 -1.96
C ALA A 137 -13.12 4.49 -0.80
N MET A 138 -13.33 3.18 -0.53
CA MET A 138 -14.14 2.70 0.58
C MET A 138 -13.61 3.17 1.94
N TYR A 139 -12.30 2.99 2.20
CA TYR A 139 -11.74 3.37 3.50
C TYR A 139 -11.72 4.87 3.71
N ARG A 140 -11.43 5.68 2.68
CA ARG A 140 -11.53 7.14 2.80
C ARG A 140 -12.96 7.60 3.12
N MET A 141 -13.96 6.99 2.49
CA MET A 141 -15.37 7.27 2.79
C MET A 141 -15.69 6.87 4.24
N GLN A 142 -15.27 5.68 4.68
CA GLN A 142 -15.48 5.19 6.03
C GLN A 142 -14.81 6.07 7.10
N PHE A 143 -13.63 6.63 6.80
CA PHE A 143 -12.89 7.49 7.71
C PHE A 143 -13.29 8.97 7.59
N GLY A 144 -14.28 9.32 6.76
CA GLY A 144 -14.68 10.71 6.51
C GLY A 144 -13.60 11.57 5.86
N GLN A 145 -12.65 10.95 5.15
CA GLN A 145 -11.54 11.63 4.51
C GLN A 145 -11.90 12.10 3.10
N SER A 146 -11.38 13.26 2.70
CA SER A 146 -11.46 13.70 1.30
C SER A 146 -10.65 12.79 0.39
N ALA A 147 -11.07 12.65 -0.87
CA ALA A 147 -10.43 11.76 -1.84
C ALA A 147 -10.06 12.50 -3.16
N PRO A 148 -9.21 13.54 -3.11
CA PRO A 148 -8.91 14.37 -4.30
C PRO A 148 -8.24 13.58 -5.42
N ALA A 149 -7.30 12.66 -5.09
CA ALA A 149 -6.66 11.79 -6.06
C ALA A 149 -7.66 10.87 -6.77
N LEU A 150 -8.62 10.31 -6.03
CA LEU A 150 -9.66 9.46 -6.59
C LEU A 150 -10.64 10.24 -7.47
N LYS A 151 -10.99 11.46 -7.07
CA LYS A 151 -11.83 12.37 -7.91
C LYS A 151 -11.10 12.74 -9.20
N ALA A 152 -9.80 13.01 -9.13
CA ALA A 152 -9.00 13.28 -10.33
C ALA A 152 -8.94 12.05 -11.25
N LEU A 153 -8.73 10.86 -10.72
CA LEU A 153 -8.75 9.60 -11.49
C LEU A 153 -10.12 9.38 -12.15
N ALA A 154 -11.22 9.53 -11.40
CA ALA A 154 -12.57 9.38 -11.95
C ALA A 154 -12.88 10.36 -13.09
N ALA A 155 -12.21 11.51 -13.11
CA ALA A 155 -12.30 12.50 -14.18
C ALA A 155 -11.27 12.27 -15.32
N GLY A 156 -10.62 11.10 -15.39
CA GLY A 156 -9.59 10.79 -16.39
C GLY A 156 -8.32 11.61 -16.24
N ARG A 157 -8.13 12.30 -15.11
CA ARG A 157 -6.93 13.11 -14.85
C ARG A 157 -5.94 12.33 -13.99
N ARG A 158 -4.67 12.68 -14.12
CA ARG A 158 -3.62 12.14 -13.25
C ARG A 158 -4.00 12.34 -11.79
N GLY A 159 -4.27 11.25 -11.08
CA GLY A 159 -4.48 11.26 -9.64
C GLY A 159 -3.16 11.44 -8.92
N THR A 160 -2.80 12.68 -8.61
CA THR A 160 -1.61 12.97 -7.82
C THR A 160 -1.90 12.61 -6.38
N PHE A 161 -1.13 11.70 -5.82
CA PHE A 161 -1.16 11.38 -4.40
C PHE A 161 -0.32 12.44 -3.68
N VAL A 162 -0.96 13.54 -3.30
CA VAL A 162 -0.34 14.49 -2.38
C VAL A 162 -0.19 13.75 -1.05
N SER A 163 1.04 13.59 -0.60
CA SER A 163 1.37 12.94 0.66
C SER A 163 0.51 13.52 1.79
N LEU A 164 -0.30 12.68 2.43
CA LEU A 164 -1.08 13.06 3.61
C LEU A 164 -0.21 13.22 4.86
N ILE A 165 1.11 13.28 4.70
CA ILE A 165 2.06 13.61 5.77
C ILE A 165 1.80 15.02 6.33
N ASP A 166 1.15 15.89 5.55
CA ASP A 166 0.84 17.28 5.93
C ASP A 166 -0.60 17.50 6.43
N GLN A 167 -1.37 16.45 6.71
CA GLN A 167 -2.67 16.64 7.37
C GLN A 167 -2.48 16.57 8.90
N PRO A 168 -2.58 17.71 9.63
CA PRO A 168 -2.53 17.69 11.07
C PRO A 168 -3.74 16.93 11.62
N ASN A 169 -3.47 15.88 12.40
CA ASN A 169 -4.41 15.24 13.31
C ASN A 169 -5.77 14.79 12.74
N VAL A 170 -5.81 13.64 12.09
CA VAL A 170 -7.00 12.80 12.19
C VAL A 170 -6.99 12.23 13.61
N LYS A 171 -7.82 12.80 14.49
CA LYS A 171 -8.01 12.31 15.86
C LYS A 171 -8.38 10.83 15.82
N THR A 172 -7.53 9.99 16.38
CA THR A 172 -7.75 8.55 16.59
C THR A 172 -8.80 8.28 17.68
N SER A 173 -9.89 9.06 17.72
CA SER A 173 -10.95 8.97 18.74
C SER A 173 -11.73 7.65 18.71
N TRP A 174 -11.61 6.85 17.65
CA TRP A 174 -12.28 5.54 17.53
C TRP A 174 -11.46 4.38 18.13
N LEU A 175 -10.18 4.56 18.45
CA LEU A 175 -9.37 3.57 19.17
C LEU A 175 -9.78 3.43 20.67
N GLN A 176 -10.68 4.28 21.16
CA GLN A 176 -11.18 4.24 22.54
C GLN A 176 -12.52 3.50 22.69
N SER A 177 -13.08 2.91 21.65
CA SER A 177 -14.27 2.08 21.77
C SER A 177 -13.90 0.71 22.36
N LYS A 178 -14.23 0.60 23.64
CA LYS A 178 -14.33 -0.55 24.57
C LYS A 178 -13.87 -1.93 24.09
N PRO A 179 -13.10 -2.65 24.93
CA PRO A 179 -12.88 -4.08 24.74
C PRO A 179 -14.25 -4.79 24.74
N LEU A 180 -14.43 -5.70 23.79
CA LEU A 180 -15.52 -6.66 23.78
C LEU A 180 -15.56 -7.36 25.15
N GLN A 181 -16.61 -7.11 25.94
CA GLN A 181 -16.86 -7.87 27.15
C GLN A 181 -17.08 -9.33 26.76
N ASP A 182 -16.17 -10.17 27.22
CA ASP A 182 -16.29 -11.64 27.13
C ASP A 182 -17.49 -12.10 27.97
N ASN A 183 -18.63 -12.31 27.32
CA ASN A 183 -19.80 -12.92 27.94
C ASN A 183 -19.66 -14.44 27.91
N ARG A 184 -18.69 -14.97 28.67
CA ARG A 184 -18.70 -16.37 29.09
C ARG A 184 -18.83 -16.41 30.60
N SER A 185 -20.06 -16.42 31.10
CA SER A 185 -20.44 -16.99 32.40
C SER A 185 -21.97 -16.96 32.52
N GLN A 186 -22.62 -18.01 32.11
CA GLN A 186 -23.65 -18.75 32.84
C GLN A 186 -24.08 -19.95 32.00
#